data_2c7203d1f6c28381b8f5b37bdd9f6f7f
#
_entry.id   2c7203d1f6c28381b8f5b37bdd9f6f7f
#
_cell.length_a   1.000
_cell.length_b   1.000
_cell.length_c   1.000
_cell.angle_alpha   90.00
_cell.angle_beta   90.00
_cell.angle_gamma   90.00
#
_symmetry.space_group_name_H-M   'P 1'
#
loop_
_entity.id
_entity.type
_entity.pdbx_description
1 polymer ?
#
loop_
_entity_poly.entity_id
_entity_poly.type
_entity_poly.pdbx_seq_one_letter_code
_entity_poly.pdbx_strand_id
1 'polypeptide(L)'
;VAMPAPASELSGTQAAILAAYAELIEEVGTDDVSFRLVALRAGVGERTVFRYYPTRADLLLATSAWIERTIFARAESESIFDVPIAIREAMEAYDRRPELAYVVAETAMRGIHGSDPAPHRDEFDGMLRREAPSLGDDDRRAVVAALSHLDSSATWVTMRRELGMSGRDIADAATWAAEAILDPIRDLDAAPGQL
;
A
#
# COMPACT_ATOMS: atom_id res chain seq x y z
N VAL A 1 -1.42 22.52 -0.92
CA VAL A 1 -1.63 21.45 0.05
C VAL A 1 -0.24 20.88 0.35
N ALA A 2 0.20 20.90 1.63
CA ALA A 2 1.51 20.40 2.01
C ALA A 2 1.52 18.87 1.89
N MET A 3 2.55 18.33 1.26
CA MET A 3 2.82 16.88 1.25
C MET A 3 2.94 16.37 2.69
N PRO A 4 2.38 15.20 3.05
CA PRO A 4 2.64 14.60 4.34
C PRO A 4 4.14 14.32 4.49
N ALA A 5 4.70 14.66 5.66
CA ALA A 5 6.10 14.42 5.97
C ALA A 5 6.42 12.91 5.92
N PRO A 6 7.62 12.50 5.45
CA PRO A 6 8.04 11.12 5.52
C PRO A 6 8.00 10.58 6.96
N ALA A 7 7.78 9.28 7.14
CA ALA A 7 7.58 8.69 8.47
C ALA A 7 8.75 8.95 9.44
N SER A 8 9.97 9.12 8.93
CA SER A 8 11.17 9.48 9.69
C SER A 8 11.15 10.91 10.24
N GLU A 9 10.24 11.78 9.78
CA GLU A 9 10.12 13.18 10.20
C GLU A 9 8.92 13.44 11.11
N LEU A 10 8.09 12.42 11.39
CA LEU A 10 6.96 12.58 12.30
C LEU A 10 7.46 12.74 13.75
N SER A 11 6.97 13.79 14.44
CA SER A 11 7.18 13.87 15.88
C SER A 11 6.50 12.71 16.60
N GLY A 12 7.00 12.32 17.78
CA GLY A 12 6.38 11.28 18.59
C GLY A 12 4.89 11.55 18.87
N THR A 13 4.51 12.83 19.01
CA THR A 13 3.10 13.24 19.18
C THR A 13 2.27 12.98 17.92
N GLN A 14 2.79 13.26 16.74
CA GLN A 14 2.10 12.98 15.48
C GLN A 14 1.91 11.47 15.29
N ALA A 15 2.96 10.69 15.50
CA ALA A 15 2.88 9.24 15.42
C ALA A 15 1.84 8.67 16.40
N ALA A 16 1.80 9.15 17.64
CA ALA A 16 0.80 8.72 18.63
C ALA A 16 -0.63 9.05 18.19
N ILE A 17 -0.86 10.23 17.60
CA ILE A 17 -2.19 10.62 17.08
C ILE A 17 -2.62 9.69 15.93
N LEU A 18 -1.72 9.41 14.97
CA LEU A 18 -2.03 8.56 13.81
C LEU A 18 -2.27 7.10 14.24
N ALA A 19 -1.45 6.57 15.16
CA ALA A 19 -1.65 5.25 15.74
C ALA A 19 -3.00 5.14 16.46
N ALA A 20 -3.31 6.12 17.31
CA ALA A 20 -4.59 6.17 18.03
C ALA A 20 -5.80 6.21 17.07
N TYR A 21 -5.69 6.95 15.97
CA TYR A 21 -6.77 7.01 14.99
C TYR A 21 -6.90 5.69 14.22
N ALA A 22 -5.80 5.04 13.84
CA ALA A 22 -5.83 3.72 13.21
C ALA A 22 -6.48 2.66 14.10
N GLU A 23 -6.13 2.61 15.41
CA GLU A 23 -6.77 1.72 16.37
C GLU A 23 -8.28 1.95 16.47
N LEU A 24 -8.71 3.22 16.54
CA LEU A 24 -10.11 3.57 16.62
C LEU A 24 -10.89 3.22 15.35
N ILE A 25 -10.27 3.33 14.17
CA ILE A 25 -10.87 2.87 12.90
C ILE A 25 -11.22 1.39 12.98
N GLU A 26 -10.34 0.56 13.53
CA GLU A 26 -10.60 -0.88 13.67
C GLU A 26 -11.67 -1.19 14.73
N GLU A 27 -11.75 -0.38 15.79
CA GLU A 27 -12.70 -0.61 16.88
C GLU A 27 -14.13 -0.18 16.53
N VAL A 28 -14.30 0.98 15.88
CA VAL A 28 -15.61 1.61 15.70
C VAL A 28 -15.91 2.10 14.28
N GLY A 29 -14.98 1.91 13.34
CA GLY A 29 -15.09 2.42 11.98
C GLY A 29 -14.76 3.92 11.85
N THR A 30 -14.51 4.35 10.62
CA THR A 30 -14.08 5.75 10.33
C THR A 30 -15.11 6.79 10.73
N ASP A 31 -16.41 6.52 10.55
CA ASP A 31 -17.47 7.53 10.69
C ASP A 31 -17.73 7.91 12.14
N ASP A 32 -17.52 7.00 13.08
CA ASP A 32 -17.80 7.20 14.51
C ASP A 32 -16.61 7.80 15.30
N VAL A 33 -15.44 7.98 14.67
CA VAL A 33 -14.27 8.54 15.33
C VAL A 33 -14.30 10.06 15.34
N SER A 34 -14.34 10.67 16.54
CA SER A 34 -14.21 12.11 16.75
C SER A 34 -12.77 12.51 17.11
N PHE A 35 -12.40 13.78 16.85
CA PHE A 35 -11.10 14.33 17.30
C PHE A 35 -10.89 14.22 18.81
N ARG A 36 -11.96 14.37 19.59
CA ARG A 36 -11.92 14.19 21.03
C ARG A 36 -11.53 12.76 21.41
N LEU A 37 -12.07 11.77 20.71
CA LEU A 37 -11.77 10.36 20.96
C LEU A 37 -10.31 10.05 20.61
N VAL A 38 -9.84 10.56 19.46
CA VAL A 38 -8.43 10.44 19.05
C VAL A 38 -7.50 11.09 20.09
N ALA A 39 -7.82 12.30 20.54
CA ALA A 39 -7.03 13.01 21.55
C ALA A 39 -6.91 12.22 22.85
N LEU A 40 -8.05 11.67 23.32
CA LEU A 40 -8.10 10.85 24.53
C LEU A 40 -7.22 9.60 24.38
N ARG A 41 -7.35 8.88 23.27
CA ARG A 41 -6.58 7.65 22.99
C ARG A 41 -5.09 7.93 22.85
N ALA A 42 -4.73 9.03 22.18
CA ALA A 42 -3.34 9.45 21.98
C ALA A 42 -2.68 10.08 23.21
N GLY A 43 -3.45 10.33 24.28
CA GLY A 43 -2.95 11.00 25.50
C GLY A 43 -2.56 12.47 25.28
N VAL A 44 -3.22 13.17 24.35
CA VAL A 44 -2.93 14.58 24.03
C VAL A 44 -4.19 15.45 24.17
N GLY A 45 -4.02 16.78 24.16
CA GLY A 45 -5.17 17.70 24.13
C GLY A 45 -5.80 17.74 22.72
N GLU A 46 -7.14 17.87 22.66
CA GLU A 46 -7.88 17.99 21.40
C GLU A 46 -7.36 19.14 20.52
N ARG A 47 -6.98 20.28 21.13
CA ARG A 47 -6.34 21.40 20.44
C ARG A 47 -5.01 21.00 19.75
N THR A 48 -4.31 20.01 20.31
CA THR A 48 -3.06 19.49 19.72
C THR A 48 -3.37 18.70 18.45
N VAL A 49 -4.42 17.88 18.45
CA VAL A 49 -4.86 17.16 17.24
C VAL A 49 -5.24 18.14 16.14
N PHE A 50 -6.09 19.15 16.45
CA PHE A 50 -6.47 20.20 15.47
C PHE A 50 -5.28 21.00 14.93
N ARG A 51 -4.26 21.22 15.74
CA ARG A 51 -3.07 21.96 15.30
C ARG A 51 -2.28 21.17 14.23
N TYR A 52 -2.19 19.85 14.37
CA TYR A 52 -1.48 19.00 13.39
C TYR A 52 -2.36 18.63 12.20
N TYR A 53 -3.64 18.39 12.45
CA TYR A 53 -4.61 17.93 11.46
C TYR A 53 -5.88 18.78 11.56
N PRO A 54 -5.93 19.93 10.83
CA PRO A 54 -7.02 20.89 10.95
C PRO A 54 -8.39 20.34 10.55
N THR A 55 -8.42 19.38 9.62
CA THR A 55 -9.66 18.75 9.16
C THR A 55 -9.61 17.24 9.35
N ARG A 56 -10.80 16.61 9.35
CA ARG A 56 -10.91 15.15 9.35
C ARG A 56 -10.23 14.51 8.12
N ALA A 57 -10.30 15.18 6.97
CA ALA A 57 -9.65 14.74 5.76
C ALA A 57 -8.11 14.75 5.92
N ASP A 58 -7.55 15.80 6.51
CA ASP A 58 -6.09 15.86 6.78
C ASP A 58 -5.64 14.73 7.70
N LEU A 59 -6.41 14.46 8.76
CA LEU A 59 -6.11 13.36 9.68
C LEU A 59 -6.22 12.00 8.99
N LEU A 60 -7.28 11.78 8.22
CA LEU A 60 -7.50 10.52 7.50
C LEU A 60 -6.37 10.25 6.50
N LEU A 61 -5.98 11.26 5.71
CA LEU A 61 -4.89 11.17 4.74
C LEU A 61 -3.55 10.85 5.39
N ALA A 62 -3.22 11.60 6.44
CA ALA A 62 -1.97 11.37 7.16
C ALA A 62 -1.95 9.97 7.79
N THR A 63 -3.10 9.51 8.29
CA THR A 63 -3.22 8.17 8.88
C THR A 63 -3.12 7.09 7.82
N SER A 64 -3.77 7.23 6.66
CA SER A 64 -3.64 6.29 5.55
C SER A 64 -2.17 6.13 5.12
N ALA A 65 -1.47 7.24 4.88
CA ALA A 65 -0.06 7.21 4.52
C ALA A 65 0.83 6.63 5.65
N TRP A 66 0.47 6.81 6.91
CA TRP A 66 1.16 6.20 8.04
C TRP A 66 0.91 4.70 8.11
N ILE A 67 -0.33 4.24 7.89
CA ILE A 67 -0.72 2.82 7.85
C ILE A 67 0.10 2.08 6.78
N GLU A 68 0.16 2.62 5.56
CA GLU A 68 0.95 2.03 4.47
C GLU A 68 2.42 1.85 4.86
N ARG A 69 3.03 2.86 5.44
CA ARG A 69 4.46 2.83 5.78
C ARG A 69 4.82 2.06 7.04
N THR A 70 3.88 1.82 7.96
CA THR A 70 4.19 1.22 9.27
C THR A 70 3.46 -0.09 9.53
N ILE A 71 2.23 -0.21 9.09
CA ILE A 71 1.40 -1.40 9.32
C ILE A 71 1.47 -2.35 8.12
N PHE A 72 1.41 -1.80 6.91
CA PHE A 72 1.49 -2.55 5.67
C PHE A 72 2.87 -2.42 5.00
N ALA A 73 3.88 -1.94 5.75
CA ALA A 73 5.25 -1.96 5.28
C ALA A 73 5.67 -3.38 4.93
N ARG A 74 6.18 -3.57 3.73
CA ARG A 74 6.80 -4.83 3.33
C ARG A 74 8.32 -4.71 3.30
N ALA A 75 9.00 -5.82 3.37
CA ALA A 75 10.44 -5.88 3.12
C ALA A 75 10.72 -5.50 1.66
N GLU A 76 11.84 -4.81 1.42
CA GLU A 76 12.34 -4.59 0.06
C GLU A 76 12.63 -5.93 -0.61
N SER A 77 12.17 -6.09 -1.85
CA SER A 77 12.49 -7.26 -2.65
C SER A 77 13.88 -7.09 -3.25
N GLU A 78 14.70 -8.14 -3.22
CA GLU A 78 16.04 -8.10 -3.83
C GLU A 78 15.97 -8.25 -5.36
N SER A 79 14.98 -9.00 -5.85
CA SER A 79 14.75 -9.32 -7.25
C SER A 79 13.29 -9.05 -7.66
N ILE A 80 13.08 -8.68 -8.92
CA ILE A 80 11.73 -8.58 -9.50
C ILE A 80 10.98 -9.92 -9.42
N PHE A 81 11.69 -11.03 -9.45
CA PHE A 81 11.13 -12.38 -9.38
C PHE A 81 10.71 -12.81 -7.97
N ASP A 82 11.03 -12.02 -6.93
CA ASP A 82 10.55 -12.18 -5.57
C ASP A 82 9.23 -11.42 -5.32
N VAL A 83 8.88 -10.48 -6.20
CA VAL A 83 7.68 -9.64 -6.09
C VAL A 83 6.38 -10.46 -5.95
N PRO A 84 6.17 -11.61 -6.61
CA PRO A 84 4.96 -12.42 -6.38
C PRO A 84 4.78 -12.85 -4.91
N ILE A 85 5.88 -13.15 -4.21
CA ILE A 85 5.86 -13.50 -2.78
C ILE A 85 5.50 -12.26 -1.95
N ALA A 86 6.10 -11.10 -2.26
CA ALA A 86 5.79 -9.85 -1.58
C ALA A 86 4.33 -9.43 -1.77
N ILE A 87 3.76 -9.62 -2.97
CA ILE A 87 2.33 -9.41 -3.25
C ILE A 87 1.46 -10.33 -2.38
N ARG A 88 1.81 -11.61 -2.26
CA ARG A 88 1.10 -12.55 -1.37
C ARG A 88 1.05 -12.02 0.05
N GLU A 89 2.20 -11.64 0.59
CA GLU A 89 2.34 -11.13 1.95
C GLU A 89 1.52 -9.85 2.16
N ALA A 90 1.48 -8.95 1.16
CA ALA A 90 0.66 -7.74 1.20
C ALA A 90 -0.84 -8.08 1.24
N MET A 91 -1.32 -8.99 0.38
CA MET A 91 -2.72 -9.43 0.37
C MET A 91 -3.13 -10.07 1.70
N GLU A 92 -2.26 -10.88 2.29
CA GLU A 92 -2.48 -11.47 3.61
C GLU A 92 -2.47 -10.42 4.74
N ALA A 93 -1.61 -9.38 4.63
CA ALA A 93 -1.59 -8.28 5.58
C ALA A 93 -2.89 -7.46 5.53
N TYR A 94 -3.41 -7.18 4.34
CA TYR A 94 -4.71 -6.53 4.17
C TYR A 94 -5.86 -7.37 4.75
N ASP A 95 -5.84 -8.68 4.54
CA ASP A 95 -6.89 -9.57 5.06
C ASP A 95 -6.86 -9.68 6.60
N ARG A 96 -5.69 -9.58 7.22
CA ARG A 96 -5.56 -9.53 8.68
C ARG A 96 -6.11 -8.25 9.31
N ARG A 97 -6.11 -7.12 8.59
CA ARG A 97 -6.55 -5.80 9.07
C ARG A 97 -7.45 -5.09 8.04
N PRO A 98 -8.61 -5.66 7.74
CA PRO A 98 -9.44 -5.24 6.61
C PRO A 98 -9.92 -3.78 6.71
N GLU A 99 -10.27 -3.29 7.92
CA GLU A 99 -10.74 -1.92 8.10
C GLU A 99 -9.67 -0.89 7.69
N LEU A 100 -8.41 -1.17 8.01
CA LEU A 100 -7.30 -0.32 7.61
C LEU A 100 -7.02 -0.42 6.11
N ALA A 101 -7.12 -1.61 5.53
CA ALA A 101 -6.97 -1.79 4.09
C ALA A 101 -8.06 -1.04 3.30
N TYR A 102 -9.31 -1.01 3.79
CA TYR A 102 -10.39 -0.21 3.20
C TYR A 102 -10.07 1.28 3.23
N VAL A 103 -9.56 1.80 4.35
CA VAL A 103 -9.19 3.22 4.47
C VAL A 103 -8.08 3.59 3.51
N VAL A 104 -7.05 2.76 3.40
CA VAL A 104 -5.95 2.99 2.47
C VAL A 104 -6.45 2.98 1.03
N ALA A 105 -7.22 1.98 0.63
CA ALA A 105 -7.78 1.87 -0.71
C ALA A 105 -8.71 3.06 -1.05
N GLU A 106 -9.58 3.46 -0.13
CA GLU A 106 -10.50 4.57 -0.35
C GLU A 106 -9.77 5.90 -0.53
N THR A 107 -8.75 6.18 0.29
CA THR A 107 -7.95 7.40 0.18
C THR A 107 -7.14 7.43 -1.13
N ALA A 108 -6.58 6.31 -1.55
CA ALA A 108 -5.87 6.19 -2.82
C ALA A 108 -6.80 6.41 -4.02
N MET A 109 -7.98 5.77 -4.04
CA MET A 109 -8.96 5.90 -5.12
C MET A 109 -9.56 7.30 -5.25
N ARG A 110 -9.71 8.03 -4.16
CA ARG A 110 -10.22 9.41 -4.19
C ARG A 110 -9.22 10.41 -4.78
N GLY A 111 -7.99 9.99 -5.09
CA GLY A 111 -6.92 10.85 -5.61
C GLY A 111 -6.62 12.02 -4.66
N ILE A 112 -6.87 11.85 -3.37
CA ILE A 112 -6.63 12.86 -2.38
C ILE A 112 -5.11 12.98 -2.25
N HIS A 113 -4.56 14.13 -2.60
CA HIS A 113 -3.13 14.39 -2.71
C HIS A 113 -2.37 13.94 -1.47
N GLY A 114 -1.44 12.99 -1.62
CA GLY A 114 -0.53 12.53 -0.57
C GLY A 114 -0.45 11.01 -0.36
N SER A 115 -1.39 10.22 -0.87
CA SER A 115 -1.21 8.77 -1.01
C SER A 115 -0.64 8.47 -2.40
N ASP A 116 0.46 7.77 -2.48
CA ASP A 116 0.92 7.20 -3.76
C ASP A 116 0.06 5.96 -4.05
N PRO A 117 -0.73 5.96 -5.14
CA PRO A 117 -1.55 4.80 -5.48
C PRO A 117 -0.72 3.59 -5.91
N ALA A 118 0.58 3.77 -6.13
CA ALA A 118 1.51 2.72 -6.56
C ALA A 118 2.89 2.93 -5.91
N PRO A 119 3.02 2.73 -4.58
CA PRO A 119 4.22 3.08 -3.82
C PRO A 119 5.49 2.33 -4.27
N HIS A 120 5.34 1.19 -4.91
CA HIS A 120 6.46 0.34 -5.37
C HIS A 120 6.75 0.45 -6.88
N ARG A 121 6.10 1.38 -7.59
CA ARG A 121 6.26 1.52 -9.05
C ARG A 121 7.70 1.79 -9.47
N ASP A 122 8.36 2.73 -8.81
CA ASP A 122 9.73 3.11 -9.15
C ASP A 122 10.74 2.00 -8.76
N GLU A 123 10.44 1.27 -7.70
CA GLU A 123 11.19 0.07 -7.28
C GLU A 123 11.11 -1.02 -8.36
N PHE A 124 9.91 -1.36 -8.83
CA PHE A 124 9.70 -2.36 -9.90
C PHE A 124 10.36 -1.94 -11.22
N ASP A 125 10.23 -0.67 -11.62
CA ASP A 125 10.91 -0.16 -12.83
C ASP A 125 12.43 -0.29 -12.70
N GLY A 126 12.99 0.05 -11.54
CA GLY A 126 14.42 -0.09 -11.26
C GLY A 126 14.91 -1.55 -11.30
N MET A 127 14.14 -2.48 -10.74
CA MET A 127 14.45 -3.92 -10.79
C MET A 127 14.42 -4.45 -12.21
N LEU A 128 13.36 -4.15 -12.97
CA LEU A 128 13.24 -4.61 -14.37
C LEU A 128 14.34 -4.06 -15.26
N ARG A 129 14.78 -2.80 -15.05
CA ARG A 129 15.94 -2.26 -15.79
C ARG A 129 17.23 -3.01 -15.51
N ARG A 130 17.42 -3.52 -14.30
CA ARG A 130 18.65 -4.26 -13.92
C ARG A 130 18.60 -5.71 -14.36
N GLU A 131 17.44 -6.36 -14.24
CA GLU A 131 17.31 -7.82 -14.32
C GLU A 131 16.74 -8.30 -15.64
N ALA A 132 16.06 -7.43 -16.40
CA ALA A 132 15.51 -7.70 -17.72
C ALA A 132 15.84 -6.55 -18.69
N PRO A 133 17.12 -6.26 -18.96
CA PRO A 133 17.54 -5.14 -19.79
C PRO A 133 17.09 -5.26 -21.27
N SER A 134 16.80 -6.46 -21.73
CA SER A 134 16.27 -6.71 -23.08
C SER A 134 14.77 -6.40 -23.23
N LEU A 135 14.05 -6.20 -22.11
CA LEU A 135 12.63 -5.85 -22.12
C LEU A 135 12.43 -4.43 -22.66
N GLY A 136 11.63 -4.31 -23.74
CA GLY A 136 11.31 -3.02 -24.37
C GLY A 136 10.64 -2.04 -23.39
N ASP A 137 10.83 -0.73 -23.62
CA ASP A 137 10.29 0.30 -22.74
C ASP A 137 8.77 0.26 -22.59
N ASP A 138 8.04 -0.10 -23.65
CA ASP A 138 6.58 -0.19 -23.61
C ASP A 138 6.13 -1.39 -22.76
N ASP A 139 6.75 -2.54 -22.96
CA ASP A 139 6.46 -3.76 -22.21
C ASP A 139 6.84 -3.58 -20.73
N ARG A 140 8.00 -2.95 -20.45
CA ARG A 140 8.40 -2.66 -19.08
C ARG A 140 7.37 -1.78 -18.37
N ARG A 141 6.87 -0.71 -19.01
CA ARG A 141 5.83 0.15 -18.45
C ARG A 141 4.54 -0.64 -18.17
N ALA A 142 4.16 -1.54 -19.07
CA ALA A 142 2.97 -2.37 -18.89
C ALA A 142 3.13 -3.34 -17.71
N VAL A 143 4.29 -4.00 -17.61
CA VAL A 143 4.61 -4.90 -16.49
C VAL A 143 4.60 -4.15 -15.15
N VAL A 144 5.29 -2.99 -15.08
CA VAL A 144 5.30 -2.15 -13.88
C VAL A 144 3.89 -1.75 -13.46
N ALA A 145 3.05 -1.30 -14.40
CA ALA A 145 1.68 -0.91 -14.11
C ALA A 145 0.84 -2.09 -13.59
N ALA A 146 0.97 -3.27 -14.20
CA ALA A 146 0.24 -4.46 -13.78
C ALA A 146 0.67 -4.96 -12.39
N LEU A 147 1.97 -5.07 -12.13
CA LEU A 147 2.49 -5.48 -10.82
C LEU A 147 2.13 -4.47 -9.73
N SER A 148 2.25 -3.16 -10.00
CA SER A 148 1.87 -2.12 -9.05
C SER A 148 0.37 -2.16 -8.72
N HIS A 149 -0.48 -2.49 -9.68
CA HIS A 149 -1.91 -2.68 -9.42
C HIS A 149 -2.16 -3.92 -8.58
N LEU A 150 -1.52 -5.05 -8.89
CA LEU A 150 -1.64 -6.27 -8.09
C LEU A 150 -1.16 -6.08 -6.64
N ASP A 151 -0.15 -5.25 -6.40
CA ASP A 151 0.42 -4.95 -5.07
C ASP A 151 -0.38 -3.88 -4.29
N SER A 152 -1.61 -3.58 -4.67
CA SER A 152 -2.39 -2.51 -4.06
C SER A 152 -3.51 -2.99 -3.16
N SER A 153 -3.80 -2.22 -2.10
CA SER A 153 -5.00 -2.43 -1.26
C SER A 153 -6.30 -2.32 -2.07
N ALA A 154 -6.31 -1.53 -3.15
CA ALA A 154 -7.47 -1.41 -4.05
C ALA A 154 -7.80 -2.74 -4.75
N THR A 155 -6.76 -3.49 -5.17
CA THR A 155 -6.94 -4.83 -5.74
C THR A 155 -7.55 -5.78 -4.71
N TRP A 156 -7.03 -5.79 -3.48
CA TRP A 156 -7.59 -6.59 -2.40
C TRP A 156 -9.07 -6.24 -2.14
N VAL A 157 -9.41 -4.95 -2.03
CA VAL A 157 -10.79 -4.47 -1.82
C VAL A 157 -11.72 -4.93 -2.93
N THR A 158 -11.31 -4.77 -4.20
CA THR A 158 -12.11 -5.20 -5.36
C THR A 158 -12.37 -6.71 -5.33
N MET A 159 -11.33 -7.52 -5.15
CA MET A 159 -11.46 -8.97 -5.07
C MET A 159 -12.34 -9.41 -3.89
N ARG A 160 -12.21 -8.74 -2.75
CA ARG A 160 -13.01 -9.06 -1.55
C ARG A 160 -14.48 -8.68 -1.69
N ARG A 161 -14.77 -7.44 -2.15
CA ARG A 161 -16.15 -6.89 -2.17
C ARG A 161 -16.91 -7.24 -3.43
N GLU A 162 -16.28 -7.14 -4.60
CA GLU A 162 -16.97 -7.29 -5.87
C GLU A 162 -16.99 -8.76 -6.33
N LEU A 163 -15.90 -9.50 -6.08
CA LEU A 163 -15.79 -10.90 -6.48
C LEU A 163 -16.11 -11.89 -5.35
N GLY A 164 -16.28 -11.40 -4.10
CA GLY A 164 -16.62 -12.22 -2.94
C GLY A 164 -15.55 -13.26 -2.55
N MET A 165 -14.30 -13.03 -2.92
CA MET A 165 -13.21 -13.97 -2.69
C MET A 165 -12.80 -14.01 -1.22
N SER A 166 -12.34 -15.18 -0.74
CA SER A 166 -11.68 -15.29 0.57
C SER A 166 -10.29 -14.65 0.54
N GLY A 167 -9.75 -14.26 1.71
CA GLY A 167 -8.41 -13.69 1.79
C GLY A 167 -7.33 -14.61 1.19
N ARG A 168 -7.47 -15.93 1.41
CA ARG A 168 -6.57 -16.93 0.82
C ARG A 168 -6.67 -16.95 -0.71
N ASP A 169 -7.89 -16.97 -1.25
CA ASP A 169 -8.08 -17.00 -2.70
C ASP A 169 -7.56 -15.72 -3.37
N ILE A 170 -7.68 -14.56 -2.68
CA ILE A 170 -7.12 -13.29 -3.14
C ILE A 170 -5.59 -13.37 -3.22
N ALA A 171 -4.95 -13.84 -2.14
CA ALA A 171 -3.50 -13.98 -2.10
C ALA A 171 -3.00 -14.97 -3.19
N ASP A 172 -3.68 -16.11 -3.34
CA ASP A 172 -3.34 -17.11 -4.37
C ASP A 172 -3.50 -16.54 -5.79
N ALA A 173 -4.61 -15.84 -6.07
CA ALA A 173 -4.90 -15.26 -7.38
C ALA A 173 -3.92 -14.13 -7.75
N ALA A 174 -3.63 -13.21 -6.81
CA ALA A 174 -2.70 -12.11 -7.05
C ALA A 174 -1.26 -12.61 -7.28
N THR A 175 -0.83 -13.60 -6.50
CA THR A 175 0.48 -14.26 -6.66
C THR A 175 0.59 -14.94 -8.02
N TRP A 176 -0.40 -15.76 -8.36
CA TRP A 176 -0.42 -16.45 -9.66
C TRP A 176 -0.38 -15.47 -10.84
N ALA A 177 -1.13 -14.36 -10.77
CA ALA A 177 -1.12 -13.34 -11.80
C ALA A 177 0.25 -12.66 -11.94
N ALA A 178 0.91 -12.35 -10.83
CA ALA A 178 2.24 -11.77 -10.82
C ALA A 178 3.28 -12.73 -11.40
N GLU A 179 3.23 -14.02 -11.05
CA GLU A 179 4.09 -15.06 -11.63
C GLU A 179 3.87 -15.17 -13.14
N ALA A 180 2.62 -15.23 -13.61
CA ALA A 180 2.30 -15.32 -15.02
C ALA A 180 2.79 -14.11 -15.84
N ILE A 181 2.86 -12.93 -15.25
CA ILE A 181 3.44 -11.73 -15.86
C ILE A 181 4.96 -11.84 -15.97
N LEU A 182 5.63 -12.40 -14.96
CA LEU A 182 7.08 -12.43 -14.85
C LEU A 182 7.73 -13.66 -15.53
N ASP A 183 7.01 -14.79 -15.66
CA ASP A 183 7.55 -16.02 -16.27
C ASP A 183 8.11 -15.80 -17.67
N PRO A 184 7.42 -15.13 -18.62
CA PRO A 184 7.99 -14.86 -19.94
C PRO A 184 9.24 -13.98 -19.92
N ILE A 185 9.37 -13.12 -18.88
CA ILE A 185 10.50 -12.20 -18.75
C ILE A 185 11.74 -12.94 -18.23
N ARG A 186 11.56 -13.91 -17.36
CA ARG A 186 12.64 -14.77 -16.86
C ARG A 186 13.37 -15.50 -17.98
N ASP A 187 12.64 -15.92 -19.01
CA ASP A 187 13.18 -16.65 -20.15
C ASP A 187 13.87 -15.75 -21.19
N LEU A 188 13.51 -14.44 -21.24
CA LEU A 188 14.09 -13.50 -22.20
C LEU A 188 15.61 -13.32 -22.07
N ASP A 189 16.12 -13.27 -20.82
CA ASP A 189 17.54 -13.05 -20.53
C ASP A 189 18.29 -14.36 -20.18
N ALA A 190 17.56 -15.48 -20.03
CA ALA A 190 18.17 -16.79 -19.79
C ALA A 190 18.71 -17.44 -21.07
N ALA A 191 18.46 -16.89 -22.27
CA ALA A 191 18.89 -17.42 -23.55
C ALA A 191 19.91 -16.54 -24.31
N PRO A 192 21.18 -16.42 -23.87
CA PRO A 192 22.28 -16.13 -24.77
C PRO A 192 23.07 -17.41 -25.05
N GLY A 193 22.76 -18.11 -26.12
CA GLY A 193 23.70 -19.11 -26.62
C GLY A 193 23.16 -20.46 -27.08
N GLN A 194 22.19 -20.47 -27.98
CA GLN A 194 22.01 -21.60 -28.89
C GLN A 194 21.62 -21.08 -30.29
N LEU A 195 22.61 -20.65 -31.01
CA LEU A 195 22.68 -20.72 -32.50
C LEU A 195 24.08 -21.14 -32.88
#